data_bacd775e9893d5d30bee366ab8cc2ff1
#
_entry.id   bacd775e9893d5d30bee366ab8cc2ff1
#
_cell.length_a   1.000
_cell.length_b   1.000
_cell.length_c   1.000
_cell.angle_alpha   90.00
_cell.angle_beta   90.00
_cell.angle_gamma   90.00
#
_symmetry.space_group_name_H-M   'P 1'
#
loop_
_entity.id
_entity.type
_entity.pdbx_description
1 polymer ?
#
loop_
_entity_poly.entity_id
_entity_poly.type
_entity_poly.pdbx_seq_one_letter_code
_entity_poly.pdbx_strand_id
1 'polypeptide(L)'
;MHFRSVKDIVVPLLHRFGFIVAGLQGRLGRGMLACIGALARAAYFVPNSRARRAVCNFCRATGRSDPWPIYSRMVDNAEHAVFHYGVLSRYGRAQLLSQTVIDPSWAAEYRRFTSGKSGFLALVPHCFGGVLSSAALSSFCPTALLVRESRSPDRDKLMVDYLQKLGPKLILSRNEPPATVMRGIVRSLRDSQVVVGTTDVVAAGPDTIETQAFGQRIFSPAWPARISARFGIPIVPIFICMDGPQIRLIAAEGFLEADIQQCTQRWVSSFEQWFRQYPSDWAFMLDKHWGRVLSAAADANSKDLAALTRLQGRA
;
A
#
# COMPACT_ATOMS: atom_id res chain seq x y z
N MET A 1 33.11 1.78 -7.45
CA MET A 1 32.64 1.73 -6.06
C MET A 1 31.20 2.20 -6.03
N HIS A 2 30.20 1.30 -5.88
CA HIS A 2 28.81 1.72 -5.73
C HIS A 2 28.64 2.26 -4.32
N PHE A 3 28.36 3.54 -4.18
CA PHE A 3 27.94 4.13 -2.91
C PHE A 3 26.69 3.38 -2.43
N ARG A 4 26.81 2.65 -1.32
CA ARG A 4 25.65 2.04 -0.65
C ARG A 4 24.69 3.15 -0.27
N SER A 5 23.47 3.06 -0.78
CA SER A 5 22.39 3.98 -0.41
C SER A 5 22.15 3.87 1.11
N VAL A 6 21.83 4.98 1.77
CA VAL A 6 21.42 4.99 3.19
C VAL A 6 20.33 3.92 3.45
N LYS A 7 19.45 3.68 2.48
CA LYS A 7 18.43 2.63 2.54
C LYS A 7 19.02 1.21 2.62
N ASP A 8 20.21 0.96 2.03
CA ASP A 8 20.85 -0.36 2.03
C ASP A 8 21.43 -0.72 3.41
N ILE A 9 21.63 0.28 4.25
CA ILE A 9 22.09 0.12 5.64
C ILE A 9 20.87 0.11 6.58
N VAL A 10 19.94 1.05 6.39
CA VAL A 10 18.82 1.26 7.31
C VAL A 10 17.81 0.10 7.25
N VAL A 11 17.49 -0.43 6.07
CA VAL A 11 16.49 -1.52 5.97
C VAL A 11 16.95 -2.81 6.67
N PRO A 12 18.18 -3.32 6.48
CA PRO A 12 18.68 -4.47 7.25
C PRO A 12 18.78 -4.19 8.76
N LEU A 13 19.13 -2.96 9.14
CA LEU A 13 19.15 -2.57 10.56
C LEU A 13 17.75 -2.58 11.17
N LEU A 14 16.77 -2.02 10.48
CA LEU A 14 15.36 -2.04 10.92
C LEU A 14 14.82 -3.48 11.01
N HIS A 15 15.21 -4.35 10.08
CA HIS A 15 14.83 -5.77 10.13
C HIS A 15 15.47 -6.48 11.35
N ARG A 16 16.77 -6.28 11.57
CA ARG A 16 17.47 -6.84 12.75
C ARG A 16 16.89 -6.26 14.03
N PHE A 17 16.59 -4.96 14.04
CA PHE A 17 15.95 -4.28 15.14
C PHE A 17 14.55 -4.85 15.42
N GLY A 18 13.71 -5.02 14.40
CA GLY A 18 12.40 -5.67 14.54
C GLY A 18 12.50 -7.08 15.11
N PHE A 19 13.53 -7.87 14.69
CA PHE A 19 13.82 -9.18 15.24
C PHE A 19 14.23 -9.12 16.73
N ILE A 20 15.06 -8.14 17.11
CA ILE A 20 15.45 -7.90 18.50
C ILE A 20 14.23 -7.49 19.33
N VAL A 21 13.41 -6.56 18.82
CA VAL A 21 12.21 -6.07 19.50
C VAL A 21 11.21 -7.20 19.75
N ALA A 22 10.98 -8.07 18.77
CA ALA A 22 10.14 -9.26 18.94
C ALA A 22 10.78 -10.28 19.88
N GLY A 23 12.12 -10.27 19.97
CA GLY A 23 12.92 -11.10 20.86
C GLY A 23 12.88 -10.68 22.32
N LEU A 24 12.77 -9.38 22.55
CA LEU A 24 12.61 -8.80 23.87
C LEU A 24 11.13 -8.90 24.27
N GLN A 25 10.74 -10.05 24.80
CA GLN A 25 9.34 -10.34 25.14
C GLN A 25 8.63 -9.19 25.89
N GLY A 26 7.44 -8.82 25.42
CA GLY A 26 6.47 -8.03 26.18
C GLY A 26 6.79 -6.53 26.30
N ARG A 27 7.06 -6.06 27.51
CA ARG A 27 7.10 -4.62 27.82
C ARG A 27 8.32 -3.89 27.26
N LEU A 28 9.49 -4.53 27.23
CA LEU A 28 10.75 -3.92 26.75
C LEU A 28 10.73 -3.64 25.24
N GLY A 29 10.32 -4.60 24.43
CA GLY A 29 10.24 -4.41 22.99
C GLY A 29 9.22 -3.33 22.60
N ARG A 30 8.07 -3.30 23.25
CA ARG A 30 7.07 -2.25 23.06
C ARG A 30 7.57 -0.89 23.55
N GLY A 31 8.29 -0.85 24.67
CA GLY A 31 8.92 0.38 25.15
C GLY A 31 9.93 0.98 24.16
N MET A 32 10.78 0.12 23.55
CA MET A 32 11.73 0.58 22.53
C MET A 32 11.03 1.13 21.27
N LEU A 33 9.98 0.46 20.78
CA LEU A 33 9.19 0.97 19.65
C LEU A 33 8.52 2.29 20.01
N ALA A 34 7.94 2.40 21.20
CA ALA A 34 7.33 3.65 21.68
C ALA A 34 8.33 4.80 21.74
N CYS A 35 9.59 4.55 22.14
CA CYS A 35 10.64 5.58 22.11
C CYS A 35 10.95 6.03 20.67
N ILE A 36 11.05 5.09 19.72
CA ILE A 36 11.27 5.43 18.31
C ILE A 36 10.07 6.20 17.75
N GLY A 37 8.87 5.77 18.08
CA GLY A 37 7.65 6.48 17.69
C GLY A 37 7.59 7.89 18.29
N ALA A 38 8.02 8.08 19.55
CA ALA A 38 8.12 9.40 20.16
C ALA A 38 9.09 10.30 19.37
N LEU A 39 10.25 9.78 18.96
CA LEU A 39 11.20 10.50 18.12
C LEU A 39 10.62 10.81 16.73
N ALA A 40 9.92 9.85 16.12
CA ALA A 40 9.24 10.06 14.85
C ALA A 40 8.16 11.15 14.96
N ARG A 41 7.38 11.15 16.05
CA ARG A 41 6.38 12.20 16.33
C ARG A 41 7.04 13.56 16.56
N ALA A 42 8.17 13.62 17.28
CA ALA A 42 8.92 14.84 17.48
C ALA A 42 9.44 15.41 16.14
N ALA A 43 9.83 14.57 15.18
CA ALA A 43 10.25 14.98 13.85
C ALA A 43 9.16 15.74 13.05
N TYR A 44 7.88 15.60 13.42
CA TYR A 44 6.80 16.40 12.83
C TYR A 44 6.97 17.90 13.10
N PHE A 45 7.47 18.25 14.27
CA PHE A 45 7.64 19.64 14.69
C PHE A 45 8.91 20.30 14.13
N VAL A 46 9.79 19.51 13.51
CA VAL A 46 10.97 20.06 12.83
C VAL A 46 10.50 20.95 11.67
N PRO A 47 10.98 22.20 11.58
CA PRO A 47 10.65 23.10 10.49
C PRO A 47 10.91 22.44 9.12
N ASN A 48 9.98 22.59 8.18
CA ASN A 48 10.07 22.01 6.84
C ASN A 48 10.18 20.48 6.78
N SER A 49 9.80 19.77 7.84
CA SER A 49 9.72 18.31 7.82
C SER A 49 8.91 17.82 6.62
N ARG A 50 9.48 16.88 5.87
CA ARG A 50 8.81 16.26 4.72
C ARG A 50 7.50 15.58 5.13
N ALA A 51 7.49 14.90 6.26
CA ALA A 51 6.32 14.22 6.79
C ALA A 51 5.20 15.22 7.11
N ARG A 52 5.52 16.30 7.86
CA ARG A 52 4.55 17.36 8.15
C ARG A 52 3.97 17.96 6.87
N ARG A 53 4.82 18.32 5.89
CA ARG A 53 4.36 18.89 4.62
C ARG A 53 3.41 17.95 3.87
N ALA A 54 3.73 16.65 3.79
CA ALA A 54 2.89 15.68 3.11
C ALA A 54 1.51 15.59 3.74
N VAL A 55 1.43 15.46 5.07
CA VAL A 55 0.15 15.35 5.79
C VAL A 55 -0.63 16.66 5.75
N CYS A 56 0.03 17.82 5.88
CA CYS A 56 -0.64 19.12 5.74
C CYS A 56 -1.19 19.33 4.31
N ASN A 57 -0.45 18.92 3.29
CA ASN A 57 -0.92 18.99 1.90
C ASN A 57 -2.12 18.05 1.67
N PHE A 58 -2.07 16.82 2.21
CA PHE A 58 -3.21 15.92 2.18
C PHE A 58 -4.45 16.55 2.84
N CYS A 59 -4.30 17.12 4.04
CA CYS A 59 -5.41 17.78 4.72
C CYS A 59 -5.99 18.93 3.89
N ARG A 60 -5.15 19.82 3.35
CA ARG A 60 -5.59 20.90 2.48
C ARG A 60 -6.27 20.40 1.20
N ALA A 61 -5.72 19.37 0.55
CA ALA A 61 -6.27 18.74 -0.65
C ALA A 61 -7.63 18.07 -0.40
N THR A 62 -7.92 17.66 0.83
CA THR A 62 -9.14 16.93 1.20
C THR A 62 -10.12 17.75 2.06
N GLY A 63 -9.81 19.02 2.36
CA GLY A 63 -10.62 19.88 3.22
C GLY A 63 -10.61 19.48 4.70
N ARG A 64 -9.61 18.71 5.17
CA ARG A 64 -9.47 18.33 6.57
C ARG A 64 -8.63 19.34 7.35
N SER A 65 -8.88 19.44 8.65
CA SER A 65 -8.17 20.36 9.56
C SER A 65 -7.24 19.68 10.57
N ASP A 66 -7.09 18.36 10.48
CA ASP A 66 -6.47 17.50 11.49
C ASP A 66 -5.16 16.81 11.06
N PRO A 67 -4.09 17.53 10.66
CA PRO A 67 -2.85 16.91 10.19
C PRO A 67 -2.09 16.16 11.28
N TRP A 68 -2.08 16.65 12.52
CA TRP A 68 -1.34 16.02 13.60
C TRP A 68 -1.91 14.65 14.02
N PRO A 69 -3.21 14.48 14.25
CA PRO A 69 -3.80 13.18 14.53
C PRO A 69 -3.53 12.15 13.43
N ILE A 70 -3.61 12.55 12.14
CA ILE A 70 -3.28 11.67 11.01
C ILE A 70 -1.83 11.21 11.11
N TYR A 71 -0.89 12.15 11.28
CA TYR A 71 0.53 11.81 11.37
C TYR A 71 0.87 10.94 12.58
N SER A 72 0.33 11.27 13.75
CA SER A 72 0.52 10.48 14.96
C SER A 72 0.05 9.04 14.76
N ARG A 73 -1.13 8.85 14.16
CA ARG A 73 -1.67 7.53 13.83
C ARG A 73 -0.86 6.79 12.75
N MET A 74 -0.26 7.50 11.78
CA MET A 74 0.69 6.90 10.83
C MET A 74 1.91 6.32 11.54
N VAL A 75 2.41 7.00 12.57
CA VAL A 75 3.51 6.49 13.39
C VAL A 75 3.09 5.27 14.17
N ASP A 76 1.90 5.26 14.81
CA ASP A 76 1.35 4.09 15.49
C ASP A 76 1.27 2.89 14.53
N ASN A 77 0.71 3.10 13.32
CA ASN A 77 0.56 2.05 12.31
C ASN A 77 1.92 1.50 11.86
N ALA A 78 2.92 2.37 11.70
CA ALA A 78 4.28 1.95 11.38
C ALA A 78 4.92 1.14 12.52
N GLU A 79 4.73 1.54 13.79
CA GLU A 79 5.19 0.81 14.97
C GLU A 79 4.57 -0.60 15.03
N HIS A 80 3.26 -0.70 14.82
CA HIS A 80 2.55 -1.98 14.79
C HIS A 80 3.05 -2.86 13.64
N ALA A 81 3.22 -2.30 12.43
CA ALA A 81 3.77 -3.03 11.30
C ALA A 81 5.17 -3.59 11.60
N VAL A 82 6.07 -2.77 12.16
CA VAL A 82 7.42 -3.21 12.57
C VAL A 82 7.36 -4.31 13.62
N PHE A 83 6.47 -4.18 14.61
CA PHE A 83 6.25 -5.21 15.61
C PHE A 83 5.81 -6.54 14.96
N HIS A 84 4.85 -6.52 14.06
CA HIS A 84 4.37 -7.71 13.36
C HIS A 84 5.44 -8.35 12.46
N TYR A 85 6.31 -7.56 11.84
CA TYR A 85 7.48 -8.08 11.15
C TYR A 85 8.38 -8.88 12.07
N GLY A 86 8.60 -8.40 13.29
CA GLY A 86 9.32 -9.12 14.31
C GLY A 86 8.60 -10.40 14.77
N VAL A 87 7.28 -10.33 14.97
CA VAL A 87 6.44 -11.47 15.34
C VAL A 87 6.55 -12.59 14.30
N LEU A 88 6.40 -12.26 13.01
CA LEU A 88 6.54 -13.23 11.93
C LEU A 88 7.93 -13.88 11.94
N SER A 89 8.97 -13.07 12.10
CA SER A 89 10.36 -13.57 12.08
C SER A 89 10.67 -14.51 13.22
N ARG A 90 10.08 -14.30 14.40
CA ARG A 90 10.37 -15.07 15.62
C ARG A 90 9.39 -16.20 15.91
N TYR A 91 8.09 -15.92 15.74
CA TYR A 91 7.01 -16.83 16.14
C TYR A 91 6.30 -17.47 14.96
N GLY A 92 6.63 -17.03 13.74
CA GLY A 92 6.10 -17.59 12.52
C GLY A 92 4.71 -17.06 12.14
N ARG A 93 4.21 -17.64 11.05
CA ARG A 93 2.98 -17.20 10.37
C ARG A 93 1.72 -17.37 11.21
N ALA A 94 1.60 -18.45 11.97
CA ALA A 94 0.40 -18.73 12.77
C ALA A 94 0.10 -17.62 13.78
N GLN A 95 1.14 -17.09 14.45
CA GLN A 95 0.99 -15.99 15.39
C GLN A 95 0.60 -14.66 14.68
N LEU A 96 1.08 -14.43 13.47
CA LEU A 96 0.65 -13.27 12.69
C LEU A 96 -0.82 -13.38 12.27
N LEU A 97 -1.26 -14.57 11.87
CA LEU A 97 -2.65 -14.83 11.45
C LEU A 97 -3.66 -14.59 12.59
N SER A 98 -3.29 -14.89 13.83
CA SER A 98 -4.18 -14.61 14.98
C SER A 98 -4.45 -13.12 15.20
N GLN A 99 -3.68 -12.24 14.57
CA GLN A 99 -3.80 -10.79 14.65
C GLN A 99 -4.29 -10.16 13.34
N THR A 100 -4.76 -10.99 12.40
CA THR A 100 -5.25 -10.53 11.11
C THR A 100 -6.73 -10.86 10.96
N VAL A 101 -7.52 -9.85 10.61
CA VAL A 101 -8.96 -9.97 10.38
C VAL A 101 -9.24 -9.81 8.88
N ILE A 102 -9.90 -10.80 8.32
CA ILE A 102 -10.42 -10.73 6.96
C ILE A 102 -11.85 -10.23 7.05
N ASP A 103 -12.12 -9.05 6.49
CA ASP A 103 -13.46 -8.48 6.46
C ASP A 103 -14.40 -9.35 5.60
N PRO A 104 -15.71 -9.50 5.96
CA PRO A 104 -16.68 -10.24 5.16
C PRO A 104 -16.77 -9.78 3.71
N SER A 105 -16.47 -8.51 3.40
CA SER A 105 -16.42 -7.97 2.04
C SER A 105 -15.45 -8.75 1.15
N TRP A 106 -14.24 -9.07 1.67
CA TRP A 106 -13.30 -9.91 0.93
C TRP A 106 -13.83 -11.30 0.64
N ALA A 107 -14.42 -11.96 1.64
CA ALA A 107 -14.97 -13.30 1.47
C ALA A 107 -16.14 -13.33 0.45
N ALA A 108 -16.93 -12.26 0.40
CA ALA A 108 -18.00 -12.09 -0.59
C ALA A 108 -17.43 -11.96 -2.01
N GLU A 109 -16.48 -11.08 -2.23
CA GLU A 109 -15.86 -10.87 -3.54
C GLU A 109 -15.06 -12.10 -4.00
N TYR A 110 -14.36 -12.78 -3.10
CA TYR A 110 -13.68 -14.02 -3.41
C TYR A 110 -14.66 -15.07 -3.94
N ARG A 111 -15.77 -15.32 -3.23
CA ARG A 111 -16.79 -16.27 -3.67
C ARG A 111 -17.45 -15.88 -4.98
N ARG A 112 -17.73 -14.58 -5.17
CA ARG A 112 -18.34 -14.04 -6.38
C ARG A 112 -17.52 -14.35 -7.62
N PHE A 113 -16.19 -14.17 -7.57
CA PHE A 113 -15.33 -14.30 -8.74
C PHE A 113 -14.68 -15.68 -8.91
N THR A 114 -14.56 -16.48 -7.85
CA THR A 114 -13.95 -17.82 -7.96
C THR A 114 -14.96 -18.92 -8.32
N SER A 115 -16.28 -18.65 -8.25
CA SER A 115 -17.31 -19.58 -8.72
C SER A 115 -17.15 -19.96 -10.20
N GLY A 116 -16.52 -19.10 -11.01
CA GLY A 116 -16.23 -19.30 -12.44
C GLY A 116 -14.93 -20.06 -12.75
N LYS A 117 -14.25 -20.65 -11.78
CA LYS A 117 -13.01 -21.42 -11.94
C LYS A 117 -11.80 -20.62 -12.46
N SER A 118 -11.83 -19.30 -12.45
CA SER A 118 -10.69 -18.45 -12.74
C SER A 118 -10.33 -17.57 -11.54
N GLY A 119 -9.05 -17.21 -11.40
CA GLY A 119 -8.62 -16.24 -10.41
C GLY A 119 -8.99 -14.81 -10.80
N PHE A 120 -8.63 -13.84 -9.96
CA PHE A 120 -8.83 -12.43 -10.21
C PHE A 120 -7.62 -11.60 -9.75
N LEU A 121 -7.58 -10.35 -10.18
CA LEU A 121 -6.55 -9.39 -9.76
C LEU A 121 -7.02 -8.67 -8.49
N ALA A 122 -6.26 -8.78 -7.41
CA ALA A 122 -6.44 -7.98 -6.20
C ALA A 122 -5.44 -6.83 -6.20
N LEU A 123 -5.92 -5.60 -6.31
CA LEU A 123 -5.06 -4.40 -6.33
C LEU A 123 -5.04 -3.76 -4.95
N VAL A 124 -3.84 -3.52 -4.43
CA VAL A 124 -3.63 -2.96 -3.11
C VAL A 124 -2.73 -1.73 -3.18
N PRO A 125 -3.05 -0.62 -2.49
CA PRO A 125 -2.11 0.47 -2.33
C PRO A 125 -1.04 0.12 -1.29
N HIS A 126 0.04 0.89 -1.25
CA HIS A 126 1.07 0.73 -0.23
C HIS A 126 0.56 1.20 1.14
N CYS A 127 0.05 0.25 1.92
CA CYS A 127 -0.42 0.45 3.30
C CYS A 127 0.61 -0.07 4.30
N PHE A 128 0.56 0.47 5.53
CA PHE A 128 1.26 -0.13 6.67
C PHE A 128 0.77 -1.55 6.87
N GLY A 129 1.36 -2.57 7.09
CA GLY A 129 0.83 -3.94 7.16
C GLY A 129 0.43 -4.59 5.84
N GLY A 130 0.49 -3.87 4.70
CA GLY A 130 0.08 -4.38 3.40
C GLY A 130 0.77 -5.70 3.00
N VAL A 131 2.08 -5.80 3.23
CA VAL A 131 2.84 -7.03 2.98
C VAL A 131 2.42 -8.15 3.92
N LEU A 132 2.17 -7.85 5.19
CA LEU A 132 1.81 -8.83 6.21
C LEU A 132 0.45 -9.48 5.94
N SER A 133 -0.48 -8.73 5.34
CA SER A 133 -1.80 -9.25 4.98
C SER A 133 -1.74 -10.37 3.94
N SER A 134 -0.66 -10.49 3.19
CA SER A 134 -0.47 -11.60 2.24
C SER A 134 -0.41 -12.96 2.92
N ALA A 135 -0.06 -13.01 4.21
CA ALA A 135 -0.15 -14.22 5.03
C ALA A 135 -1.61 -14.65 5.21
N ALA A 136 -2.49 -13.70 5.52
CA ALA A 136 -3.93 -13.98 5.68
C ALA A 136 -4.57 -14.36 4.35
N LEU A 137 -4.27 -13.61 3.28
CA LEU A 137 -4.76 -13.94 1.95
C LEU A 137 -4.36 -15.37 1.55
N SER A 138 -3.09 -15.73 1.69
CA SER A 138 -2.59 -17.05 1.30
C SER A 138 -3.03 -18.19 2.23
N SER A 139 -3.57 -17.90 3.42
CA SER A 139 -4.23 -18.90 4.26
C SER A 139 -5.71 -19.08 3.92
N PHE A 140 -6.32 -18.04 3.36
CA PHE A 140 -7.72 -18.03 2.96
C PHE A 140 -7.94 -18.61 1.54
N CYS A 141 -7.02 -18.29 0.61
CA CYS A 141 -7.14 -18.69 -0.79
C CYS A 141 -5.75 -18.84 -1.46
N PRO A 142 -5.65 -19.63 -2.55
CA PRO A 142 -4.45 -19.69 -3.36
C PRO A 142 -4.07 -18.28 -3.86
N THR A 143 -2.90 -17.80 -3.48
CA THR A 143 -2.47 -16.41 -3.72
C THR A 143 -1.11 -16.36 -4.38
N ALA A 144 -0.96 -15.52 -5.41
CA ALA A 144 0.31 -15.14 -6.00
C ALA A 144 0.55 -13.63 -5.77
N LEU A 145 1.73 -13.25 -5.32
CA LEU A 145 2.11 -11.87 -5.04
C LEU A 145 3.08 -11.38 -6.11
N LEU A 146 2.70 -10.32 -6.82
CA LEU A 146 3.60 -9.64 -7.76
C LEU A 146 4.55 -8.74 -7.00
N VAL A 147 5.85 -9.03 -7.09
CA VAL A 147 6.89 -8.36 -6.33
C VAL A 147 7.90 -7.73 -7.27
N ARG A 148 8.19 -6.46 -7.02
CA ARG A 148 9.31 -5.79 -7.66
C ARG A 148 10.54 -5.86 -6.76
N GLU A 149 11.53 -6.63 -7.16
CA GLU A 149 12.75 -6.86 -6.40
C GLU A 149 13.53 -5.56 -6.14
N SER A 150 14.36 -5.55 -5.12
CA SER A 150 15.25 -4.44 -4.80
C SER A 150 16.41 -4.36 -5.83
N ARG A 151 17.00 -3.17 -5.97
CA ARG A 151 18.27 -3.01 -6.71
C ARG A 151 19.48 -3.49 -5.91
N SER A 152 19.35 -3.61 -4.62
CA SER A 152 20.40 -4.12 -3.72
C SER A 152 20.18 -5.62 -3.52
N PRO A 153 21.13 -6.49 -3.89
CA PRO A 153 20.99 -7.95 -3.73
C PRO A 153 20.72 -8.37 -2.28
N ASP A 154 21.40 -7.72 -1.32
CA ASP A 154 21.21 -8.03 0.11
C ASP A 154 19.79 -7.74 0.59
N ARG A 155 19.21 -6.61 0.13
CA ARG A 155 17.83 -6.27 0.46
C ARG A 155 16.84 -7.16 -0.26
N ASP A 156 17.17 -7.54 -1.49
CA ASP A 156 16.33 -8.39 -2.30
C ASP A 156 16.19 -9.77 -1.67
N LYS A 157 17.33 -10.40 -1.35
CA LYS A 157 17.33 -11.69 -0.66
C LYS A 157 16.52 -11.62 0.64
N LEU A 158 16.76 -10.60 1.47
CA LEU A 158 16.04 -10.43 2.73
C LEU A 158 14.52 -10.30 2.51
N MET A 159 14.11 -9.53 1.50
CA MET A 159 12.70 -9.33 1.16
C MET A 159 12.07 -10.63 0.64
N VAL A 160 12.73 -11.34 -0.27
CA VAL A 160 12.23 -12.59 -0.84
C VAL A 160 12.10 -13.66 0.25
N ASP A 161 13.15 -13.87 1.07
CA ASP A 161 13.13 -14.81 2.19
C ASP A 161 11.98 -14.51 3.17
N TYR A 162 11.71 -13.22 3.38
CA TYR A 162 10.64 -12.77 4.24
C TYR A 162 9.26 -13.04 3.62
N LEU A 163 9.05 -12.68 2.36
CA LEU A 163 7.79 -12.90 1.64
C LEU A 163 7.45 -14.39 1.51
N GLN A 164 8.43 -15.24 1.32
CA GLN A 164 8.22 -16.69 1.28
C GLN A 164 7.64 -17.24 2.60
N LYS A 165 8.04 -16.68 3.75
CA LYS A 165 7.47 -17.06 5.06
C LYS A 165 6.01 -16.69 5.21
N LEU A 166 5.50 -15.74 4.43
CA LEU A 166 4.09 -15.34 4.42
C LEU A 166 3.20 -16.35 3.66
N GLY A 167 3.79 -17.19 2.80
CA GLY A 167 3.11 -18.30 2.14
C GLY A 167 2.56 -18.07 0.74
N PRO A 168 2.46 -16.84 0.16
CA PRO A 168 2.03 -16.69 -1.21
C PRO A 168 3.12 -17.16 -2.19
N LYS A 169 2.70 -17.57 -3.39
CA LYS A 169 3.61 -17.73 -4.53
C LYS A 169 4.14 -16.36 -4.94
N LEU A 170 5.43 -16.25 -5.23
CA LEU A 170 6.02 -14.99 -5.68
C LEU A 170 6.15 -14.95 -7.20
N ILE A 171 5.78 -13.83 -7.81
CA ILE A 171 6.03 -13.47 -9.20
C ILE A 171 7.00 -12.28 -9.17
N LEU A 172 8.25 -12.52 -9.48
CA LEU A 172 9.30 -11.51 -9.48
C LEU A 172 9.27 -10.72 -10.80
N SER A 173 9.46 -9.39 -10.76
CA SER A 173 9.21 -8.55 -11.92
C SER A 173 10.38 -7.70 -12.40
N ARG A 174 11.43 -7.49 -11.59
CA ARG A 174 12.52 -6.60 -11.96
C ARG A 174 13.53 -7.21 -12.92
N ASN A 175 13.94 -8.43 -12.58
CA ASN A 175 15.02 -9.11 -13.29
C ASN A 175 14.52 -10.08 -14.37
N GLU A 176 13.19 -10.16 -14.51
CA GLU A 176 12.53 -11.01 -15.50
C GLU A 176 12.06 -10.18 -16.71
N PRO A 177 12.12 -10.73 -17.92
CA PRO A 177 11.51 -10.10 -19.09
C PRO A 177 10.02 -9.86 -18.89
N PRO A 178 9.44 -8.73 -19.35
CA PRO A 178 8.02 -8.42 -19.18
C PRO A 178 7.08 -9.55 -19.64
N ALA A 179 7.44 -10.24 -20.72
CA ALA A 179 6.68 -11.38 -21.23
C ALA A 179 6.67 -12.58 -20.26
N THR A 180 7.75 -12.80 -19.50
CA THR A 180 7.82 -13.87 -18.49
C THR A 180 6.93 -13.52 -17.29
N VAL A 181 7.01 -12.28 -16.82
CA VAL A 181 6.15 -11.77 -15.74
C VAL A 181 4.68 -11.91 -16.13
N MET A 182 4.32 -11.46 -17.33
CA MET A 182 2.96 -11.58 -17.86
C MET A 182 2.47 -13.02 -17.91
N ARG A 183 3.30 -13.94 -18.42
CA ARG A 183 2.97 -15.38 -18.44
C ARG A 183 2.77 -15.92 -17.02
N GLY A 184 3.60 -15.50 -16.05
CA GLY A 184 3.47 -15.88 -14.64
C GLY A 184 2.14 -15.45 -14.06
N ILE A 185 1.72 -14.20 -14.30
CA ILE A 185 0.44 -13.64 -13.88
C ILE A 185 -0.72 -14.44 -14.50
N VAL A 186 -0.74 -14.56 -15.83
CA VAL A 186 -1.83 -15.24 -16.55
C VAL A 186 -1.94 -16.72 -16.14
N ARG A 187 -0.82 -17.40 -15.95
CA ARG A 187 -0.82 -18.78 -15.45
C ARG A 187 -1.43 -18.87 -14.06
N SER A 188 -1.01 -18.00 -13.13
CA SER A 188 -1.56 -18.00 -11.78
C SER A 188 -3.07 -17.73 -11.77
N LEU A 189 -3.57 -16.82 -12.61
CA LEU A 189 -5.00 -16.55 -12.76
C LEU A 189 -5.77 -17.76 -13.32
N ARG A 190 -5.21 -18.46 -14.31
CA ARG A 190 -5.79 -19.71 -14.85
C ARG A 190 -5.79 -20.85 -13.84
N ASP A 191 -4.81 -20.88 -12.95
CA ASP A 191 -4.74 -21.83 -11.84
C ASP A 191 -5.65 -21.41 -10.66
N SER A 192 -6.63 -20.54 -10.91
CA SER A 192 -7.61 -20.02 -9.93
C SER A 192 -6.97 -19.31 -8.72
N GLN A 193 -5.76 -18.76 -8.89
CA GLN A 193 -5.10 -17.99 -7.85
C GLN A 193 -5.54 -16.53 -7.88
N VAL A 194 -5.59 -15.90 -6.72
CA VAL A 194 -5.68 -14.44 -6.61
C VAL A 194 -4.30 -13.85 -6.82
N VAL A 195 -4.14 -13.01 -7.84
CA VAL A 195 -2.88 -12.30 -8.07
C VAL A 195 -2.96 -10.92 -7.42
N VAL A 196 -2.11 -10.70 -6.42
CA VAL A 196 -2.03 -9.44 -5.66
C VAL A 196 -0.92 -8.56 -6.22
N GLY A 197 -1.23 -7.30 -6.50
CA GLY A 197 -0.24 -6.32 -6.96
C GLY A 197 -0.47 -4.93 -6.40
N THR A 198 0.64 -4.22 -6.11
CA THR A 198 0.59 -2.82 -5.69
C THR A 198 0.57 -1.90 -6.90
N THR A 199 -0.34 -0.93 -6.94
CA THR A 199 -0.61 -0.12 -8.13
C THR A 199 -0.72 1.38 -7.89
N ASP A 200 -0.52 1.85 -6.68
CA ASP A 200 -0.56 3.28 -6.31
C ASP A 200 0.76 4.03 -6.60
N VAL A 201 1.54 3.57 -7.56
CA VAL A 201 2.73 4.28 -8.04
C VAL A 201 2.31 5.29 -9.10
N VAL A 202 2.53 6.58 -8.83
CA VAL A 202 2.21 7.68 -9.74
C VAL A 202 3.47 8.22 -10.40
N ALA A 203 3.86 7.63 -11.53
CA ALA A 203 5.02 8.06 -12.30
C ALA A 203 4.79 7.80 -13.79
N ALA A 204 5.02 8.81 -14.61
CA ALA A 204 4.94 8.65 -16.07
C ALA A 204 5.92 7.57 -16.56
N GLY A 205 5.48 6.74 -17.47
CA GLY A 205 6.25 5.66 -18.05
C GLY A 205 5.52 5.03 -19.25
N PRO A 206 6.17 4.13 -20.00
CA PRO A 206 5.60 3.55 -21.23
C PRO A 206 4.34 2.71 -20.96
N ASP A 207 4.22 2.14 -19.76
CA ASP A 207 3.10 1.28 -19.36
C ASP A 207 2.14 1.97 -18.40
N THR A 208 2.04 3.30 -18.48
CA THR A 208 1.11 4.08 -17.66
C THR A 208 0.03 4.73 -18.49
N ILE A 209 -1.08 5.02 -17.87
CA ILE A 209 -2.22 5.73 -18.44
C ILE A 209 -2.57 6.92 -17.56
N GLU A 210 -3.04 7.99 -18.18
CA GLU A 210 -3.45 9.18 -17.46
C GLU A 210 -4.78 8.93 -16.73
N THR A 211 -4.82 9.26 -15.44
CA THR A 211 -5.99 9.17 -14.58
C THR A 211 -6.09 10.41 -13.70
N GLN A 212 -7.11 10.49 -12.88
CA GLN A 212 -7.30 11.58 -11.92
C GLN A 212 -7.37 11.07 -10.49
N ALA A 213 -6.66 11.75 -9.59
CA ALA A 213 -6.79 11.57 -8.15
C ALA A 213 -6.62 12.92 -7.44
N PHE A 214 -7.44 13.19 -6.42
CA PHE A 214 -7.48 14.47 -5.70
C PHE A 214 -7.67 15.68 -6.62
N GLY A 215 -8.42 15.51 -7.73
CA GLY A 215 -8.60 16.55 -8.75
C GLY A 215 -7.36 16.85 -9.60
N GLN A 216 -6.30 16.04 -9.50
CA GLN A 216 -5.07 16.20 -10.26
C GLN A 216 -4.87 15.07 -11.26
N ARG A 217 -4.26 15.39 -12.41
CA ARG A 217 -3.82 14.41 -13.39
C ARG A 217 -2.64 13.63 -12.84
N ILE A 218 -2.74 12.31 -12.88
CA ILE A 218 -1.68 11.38 -12.47
C ILE A 218 -1.46 10.33 -13.55
N PHE A 219 -0.34 9.62 -13.48
CA PHE A 219 -0.07 8.46 -14.34
C PHE A 219 -0.10 7.20 -13.52
N SER A 220 -0.99 6.28 -13.87
CA SER A 220 -1.21 5.02 -13.17
C SER A 220 -0.78 3.82 -14.01
N PRO A 221 -0.28 2.73 -13.41
CA PRO A 221 0.08 1.52 -14.14
C PRO A 221 -1.11 0.93 -14.90
N ALA A 222 -0.97 0.72 -16.20
CA ALA A 222 -2.06 0.19 -17.05
C ALA A 222 -2.12 -1.35 -17.09
N TRP A 223 -1.11 -2.06 -16.57
CA TRP A 223 -1.02 -3.51 -16.69
C TRP A 223 -2.25 -4.26 -16.12
N PRO A 224 -2.89 -3.86 -15.00
CA PRO A 224 -4.07 -4.58 -14.51
C PRO A 224 -5.25 -4.47 -15.47
N ALA A 225 -5.51 -3.26 -15.96
CA ALA A 225 -6.59 -3.01 -16.90
C ALA A 225 -6.37 -3.74 -18.23
N ARG A 226 -5.13 -3.80 -18.73
CA ARG A 226 -4.79 -4.57 -19.95
C ARG A 226 -5.02 -6.07 -19.77
N ILE A 227 -4.69 -6.63 -18.60
CA ILE A 227 -4.98 -8.04 -18.29
C ILE A 227 -6.49 -8.26 -18.19
N SER A 228 -7.20 -7.40 -17.47
CA SER A 228 -8.66 -7.45 -17.32
C SER A 228 -9.34 -7.46 -18.69
N ALA A 229 -9.06 -6.45 -19.52
CA ALA A 229 -9.66 -6.31 -20.85
C ALA A 229 -9.32 -7.47 -21.80
N ARG A 230 -8.05 -7.94 -21.80
CA ARG A 230 -7.60 -8.98 -22.73
C ARG A 230 -8.12 -10.38 -22.37
N PHE A 231 -8.24 -10.70 -21.10
CA PHE A 231 -8.50 -12.05 -20.63
C PHE A 231 -9.84 -12.19 -19.88
N GLY A 232 -10.62 -11.12 -19.75
CA GLY A 232 -11.87 -11.15 -19.00
C GLY A 232 -11.67 -11.38 -17.51
N ILE A 233 -10.56 -10.89 -16.94
CA ILE A 233 -10.20 -11.12 -15.55
C ILE A 233 -10.74 -9.98 -14.67
N PRO A 234 -11.54 -10.28 -13.63
CA PRO A 234 -12.04 -9.26 -12.71
C PRO A 234 -10.92 -8.59 -11.91
N ILE A 235 -11.17 -7.34 -11.52
CA ILE A 235 -10.32 -6.58 -10.61
C ILE A 235 -11.08 -6.33 -9.32
N VAL A 236 -10.44 -6.63 -8.19
CA VAL A 236 -10.95 -6.35 -6.84
C VAL A 236 -9.95 -5.40 -6.15
N PRO A 237 -10.30 -4.13 -5.96
CA PRO A 237 -9.48 -3.27 -5.11
C PRO A 237 -9.56 -3.76 -3.66
N ILE A 238 -8.42 -3.87 -3.00
CA ILE A 238 -8.32 -4.25 -1.59
C ILE A 238 -7.55 -3.18 -0.81
N PHE A 239 -7.89 -3.03 0.44
CA PHE A 239 -7.25 -2.09 1.35
C PHE A 239 -6.87 -2.76 2.66
N ILE A 240 -5.75 -2.34 3.22
CA ILE A 240 -5.25 -2.83 4.48
C ILE A 240 -5.22 -1.68 5.46
N CYS A 241 -5.94 -1.81 6.56
CA CYS A 241 -5.89 -0.85 7.66
C CYS A 241 -5.41 -1.53 8.94
N MET A 242 -4.80 -0.71 9.80
CA MET A 242 -4.38 -1.11 11.13
C MET A 242 -5.44 -0.65 12.12
N ASP A 243 -6.04 -1.58 12.83
CA ASP A 243 -6.93 -1.31 13.94
C ASP A 243 -6.25 -1.65 15.26
N GLY A 244 -5.48 -0.70 15.78
CA GLY A 244 -4.51 -0.96 16.83
C GLY A 244 -3.51 -2.05 16.39
N PRO A 245 -3.35 -3.13 17.16
CA PRO A 245 -2.45 -4.23 16.80
C PRO A 245 -3.03 -5.16 15.71
N GLN A 246 -4.30 -5.02 15.31
CA GLN A 246 -4.91 -5.90 14.32
C GLN A 246 -4.67 -5.38 12.90
N ILE A 247 -4.40 -6.30 11.98
CA ILE A 247 -4.35 -6.04 10.55
C ILE A 247 -5.71 -6.41 9.98
N ARG A 248 -6.41 -5.45 9.39
CA ARG A 248 -7.72 -5.69 8.77
C ARG A 248 -7.64 -5.55 7.25
N LEU A 249 -8.10 -6.56 6.54
CA LEU A 249 -8.18 -6.58 5.09
C LEU A 249 -9.63 -6.35 4.66
N ILE A 250 -9.85 -5.31 3.85
CA ILE A 250 -11.16 -4.89 3.33
C ILE A 250 -11.12 -4.97 1.81
N ALA A 251 -12.22 -5.40 1.18
CA ALA A 251 -12.39 -5.32 -0.27
C ALA A 251 -13.44 -4.27 -0.66
N ALA A 252 -13.19 -3.54 -1.74
CA ALA A 252 -14.25 -2.84 -2.44
C ALA A 252 -14.97 -3.81 -3.39
N GLU A 253 -16.08 -3.36 -3.95
CA GLU A 253 -16.78 -4.09 -5.00
C GLU A 253 -15.85 -4.31 -6.19
N GLY A 254 -15.66 -5.57 -6.56
CA GLY A 254 -14.89 -5.96 -7.73
C GLY A 254 -15.67 -5.72 -9.02
N PHE A 255 -14.93 -5.56 -10.10
CA PHE A 255 -15.51 -5.24 -11.40
C PHE A 255 -14.74 -5.87 -12.56
N LEU A 256 -15.43 -5.97 -13.69
CA LEU A 256 -14.86 -6.29 -15.00
C LEU A 256 -15.16 -5.10 -15.93
N GLU A 257 -14.14 -4.53 -16.53
CA GLU A 257 -14.24 -3.39 -17.43
C GLU A 257 -13.32 -3.58 -18.63
N ALA A 258 -13.89 -3.47 -19.83
CA ALA A 258 -13.16 -3.68 -21.07
C ALA A 258 -12.36 -2.45 -21.50
N ASP A 259 -12.83 -1.26 -21.18
CA ASP A 259 -12.09 -0.02 -21.46
C ASP A 259 -10.97 0.17 -20.46
N ILE A 260 -9.73 0.23 -20.96
CA ILE A 260 -8.52 0.31 -20.14
C ILE A 260 -8.49 1.62 -19.32
N GLN A 261 -8.94 2.73 -19.91
CA GLN A 261 -8.97 4.04 -19.27
C GLN A 261 -9.97 4.05 -18.10
N GLN A 262 -11.20 3.60 -18.35
CA GLN A 262 -12.26 3.54 -17.35
C GLN A 262 -11.91 2.52 -16.24
N CYS A 263 -11.39 1.38 -16.63
CA CYS A 263 -10.91 0.36 -15.69
C CYS A 263 -9.86 0.91 -14.73
N THR A 264 -8.85 1.62 -15.28
CA THR A 264 -7.78 2.21 -14.46
C THR A 264 -8.33 3.31 -13.56
N GLN A 265 -9.18 4.18 -14.07
CA GLN A 265 -9.79 5.24 -13.27
C GLN A 265 -10.65 4.68 -12.13
N ARG A 266 -11.37 3.59 -12.36
CA ARG A 266 -12.26 3.00 -11.35
C ARG A 266 -11.49 2.52 -10.11
N TRP A 267 -10.39 1.77 -10.27
CA TRP A 267 -9.61 1.37 -9.10
C TRP A 267 -8.84 2.54 -8.46
N VAL A 268 -8.38 3.53 -9.25
CA VAL A 268 -7.76 4.75 -8.71
C VAL A 268 -8.75 5.52 -7.83
N SER A 269 -10.01 5.65 -8.28
CA SER A 269 -11.07 6.29 -7.51
C SER A 269 -11.39 5.54 -6.21
N SER A 270 -11.39 4.20 -6.24
CA SER A 270 -11.55 3.38 -5.03
C SER A 270 -10.42 3.62 -4.03
N PHE A 271 -9.17 3.74 -4.51
CA PHE A 271 -8.03 4.05 -3.65
C PHE A 271 -8.12 5.45 -3.07
N GLU A 272 -8.47 6.47 -3.86
CA GLU A 272 -8.67 7.83 -3.36
C GLU A 272 -9.72 7.88 -2.25
N GLN A 273 -10.84 7.16 -2.42
CA GLN A 273 -11.90 7.07 -1.40
C GLN A 273 -11.35 6.53 -0.08
N TRP A 274 -10.55 5.45 -0.13
CA TRP A 274 -9.93 4.90 1.08
C TRP A 274 -8.86 5.80 1.68
N PHE A 275 -8.05 6.46 0.86
CA PHE A 275 -7.08 7.44 1.36
C PHE A 275 -7.76 8.58 2.11
N ARG A 276 -8.94 9.01 1.63
CA ARG A 276 -9.77 10.00 2.34
C ARG A 276 -10.34 9.46 3.65
N GLN A 277 -10.74 8.20 3.68
CA GLN A 277 -11.35 7.56 4.86
C GLN A 277 -10.31 7.11 5.88
N TYR A 278 -9.20 6.53 5.44
CA TYR A 278 -8.13 5.93 6.25
C TYR A 278 -6.75 6.53 5.94
N PRO A 279 -6.57 7.84 6.06
CA PRO A 279 -5.33 8.50 5.61
C PRO A 279 -4.07 8.01 6.34
N SER A 280 -4.20 7.64 7.60
CA SER A 280 -3.09 7.16 8.43
C SER A 280 -2.59 5.76 8.07
N ASP A 281 -3.33 5.00 7.27
CA ASP A 281 -2.90 3.68 6.81
C ASP A 281 -2.12 3.73 5.50
N TRP A 282 -2.23 4.83 4.74
CA TRP A 282 -1.57 4.99 3.45
C TRP A 282 -0.11 5.39 3.61
N ALA A 283 0.79 4.42 3.47
CA ALA A 283 2.23 4.62 3.64
C ALA A 283 2.85 5.52 2.54
N PHE A 284 2.30 5.49 1.32
CA PHE A 284 2.79 6.29 0.18
C PHE A 284 2.35 7.75 0.20
N MET A 285 1.55 8.20 1.16
CA MET A 285 1.35 9.63 1.40
C MET A 285 2.69 10.37 1.56
N LEU A 286 3.70 9.70 2.11
CA LEU A 286 5.05 10.25 2.30
C LEU A 286 5.97 10.08 1.07
N ASP A 287 5.49 9.45 -0.03
CA ASP A 287 6.27 9.33 -1.26
C ASP A 287 6.43 10.67 -1.97
N LYS A 288 7.55 10.85 -2.66
CA LYS A 288 7.88 12.11 -3.33
C LYS A 288 6.93 12.45 -4.50
N HIS A 289 6.41 11.44 -5.20
CA HIS A 289 5.52 11.65 -6.34
C HIS A 289 4.13 12.00 -5.85
N TRP A 290 3.60 11.27 -4.88
CA TRP A 290 2.35 11.62 -4.21
C TRP A 290 2.43 12.96 -3.49
N GLY A 291 3.56 13.29 -2.89
CA GLY A 291 3.80 14.60 -2.27
C GLY A 291 3.63 15.77 -3.26
N ARG A 292 4.00 15.60 -4.55
CA ARG A 292 3.77 16.60 -5.59
C ARG A 292 2.29 16.70 -5.97
N VAL A 293 1.61 15.57 -6.14
CA VAL A 293 0.17 15.51 -6.44
C VAL A 293 -0.63 16.19 -5.35
N LEU A 294 -0.38 15.86 -4.09
CA LEU A 294 -1.06 16.44 -2.94
C LEU A 294 -0.76 17.95 -2.78
N SER A 295 0.46 18.39 -3.11
CA SER A 295 0.79 19.81 -3.10
C SER A 295 -0.01 20.57 -4.15
N ALA A 296 -0.07 20.07 -5.39
CA ALA A 296 -0.84 20.68 -6.46
C ALA A 296 -2.34 20.73 -6.14
N ALA A 297 -2.89 19.66 -5.57
CA ALA A 297 -4.28 19.61 -5.13
C ALA A 297 -4.58 20.62 -4.01
N ALA A 298 -3.69 20.75 -3.04
CA ALA A 298 -3.82 21.72 -1.96
C ALA A 298 -3.80 23.17 -2.46
N ASP A 299 -2.95 23.47 -3.45
CA ASP A 299 -2.83 24.79 -4.05
C ASP A 299 -4.08 25.14 -4.89
N ALA A 300 -4.66 24.18 -5.61
CA ALA A 300 -5.91 24.34 -6.34
C ALA A 300 -7.07 24.66 -5.40
N ASN A 301 -7.29 23.83 -4.37
CA ASN A 301 -8.35 24.05 -3.38
C ASN A 301 -8.22 25.41 -2.66
N SER A 302 -7.01 25.87 -2.39
CA SER A 302 -6.78 27.16 -1.74
C SER A 302 -7.18 28.34 -2.64
N LYS A 303 -6.98 28.23 -3.96
CA LYS A 303 -7.40 29.24 -4.95
C LYS A 303 -8.91 29.29 -5.08
N ASP A 304 -9.57 28.13 -5.15
CA ASP A 304 -11.03 28.03 -5.26
C ASP A 304 -11.72 28.62 -4.03
N LEU A 305 -11.22 28.35 -2.83
CA LEU A 305 -11.73 28.91 -1.59
C LEU A 305 -11.59 30.44 -1.56
N ALA A 306 -10.43 30.96 -1.98
CA ALA A 306 -10.19 32.39 -2.04
C ALA A 306 -11.11 33.08 -3.09
N ALA A 307 -11.41 32.43 -4.21
CA ALA A 307 -12.36 32.94 -5.22
C ALA A 307 -13.78 32.98 -4.67
N LEU A 308 -14.23 31.94 -3.98
CA LEU A 308 -15.56 31.88 -3.35
C LEU A 308 -15.75 32.99 -2.29
N THR A 309 -14.74 33.18 -1.43
CA THR A 309 -14.78 34.24 -0.40
C THR A 309 -14.88 35.64 -1.01
N ARG A 310 -14.17 35.88 -2.14
CA ARG A 310 -14.29 37.19 -2.86
C ARG A 310 -15.66 37.42 -3.48
N LEU A 311 -16.35 36.37 -3.93
CA LEU A 311 -17.69 36.46 -4.48
C LEU A 311 -18.71 36.74 -3.39
N GLN A 312 -18.60 36.11 -2.23
CA GLN A 312 -19.49 36.34 -1.09
C GLN A 312 -19.31 37.72 -0.42
N GLY A 313 -18.09 38.27 -0.46
CA GLY A 313 -17.83 39.62 0.06
C GLY A 313 -18.26 40.76 -0.86
N ARG A 314 -18.78 40.45 -2.05
CA ARG A 314 -19.32 41.43 -3.02
C ARG A 314 -20.86 41.44 -3.11
N ALA A 315 -21.52 40.54 -2.39
CA ALA A 315 -22.98 40.49 -2.24
C ALA A 315 -23.41 41.16 -0.91
#